data_9bbd680172f1f5c6c6b2a97bd986fcc4
#
_entry.id   9bbd680172f1f5c6c6b2a97bd986fcc4
#
_cell.length_a   1.000
_cell.length_b   1.000
_cell.length_c   1.000
_cell.angle_alpha   90.00
_cell.angle_beta   90.00
_cell.angle_gamma   90.00
#
_symmetry.space_group_name_H-M   'P 1'
#
loop_
_entity.id
_entity.type
_entity.pdbx_description
1 polymer ?
#
loop_
_entity_poly.entity_id
_entity_poly.type
_entity_poly.pdbx_seq_one_letter_code
_entity_poly.pdbx_strand_id
1 'polypeptide(L)'
;GDPASAMLEVLDPEQNTAFHDNYLDIDYDLSNVMFIATANSLSNVHPALIDRMEVIDISGYIEQEKLQIAVRHLLPKQLKEHGLAKKDLGLSDKLISILINQYTRESGVRQLDKTIAKIVRHRAVQIVKSEEYKKAIKAEELKDILGLPIAQHDHQLNKNHIGVVCGLAWTQVGGEILFVEAAAG
;
A
#
# COMPACT_ATOMS: atom_id res chain seq x y z
N GLY A 1 -0.53 9.81 31.50
CA GLY A 1 -0.59 8.39 31.80
C GLY A 1 0.01 7.57 30.68
N ASP A 2 0.44 6.37 30.96
CA ASP A 2 0.93 5.45 29.93
C ASP A 2 -0.26 4.78 29.21
N PRO A 3 -0.42 5.00 27.88
CA PRO A 3 -1.54 4.41 27.15
C PRO A 3 -1.54 2.88 27.14
N ALA A 4 -0.36 2.24 27.24
CA ALA A 4 -0.26 0.78 27.27
C ALA A 4 -0.85 0.20 28.55
N SER A 5 -0.62 0.85 29.69
CA SER A 5 -1.20 0.46 30.98
C SER A 5 -2.73 0.54 30.98
N ALA A 6 -3.31 1.61 30.43
CA ALA A 6 -4.75 1.74 30.28
C ALA A 6 -5.35 0.65 29.37
N MET A 7 -4.68 0.31 28.28
CA MET A 7 -5.12 -0.78 27.40
C MET A 7 -5.03 -2.15 28.08
N LEU A 8 -4.04 -2.38 28.95
CA LEU A 8 -3.95 -3.62 29.71
C LEU A 8 -5.15 -3.79 30.65
N GLU A 9 -5.58 -2.72 31.31
CA GLU A 9 -6.75 -2.72 32.17
C GLU A 9 -8.05 -3.00 31.39
N VAL A 10 -8.21 -2.36 30.23
CA VAL A 10 -9.37 -2.55 29.35
C VAL A 10 -9.47 -3.98 28.80
N LEU A 11 -8.32 -4.59 28.46
CA LEU A 11 -8.27 -5.92 27.84
C LEU A 11 -8.19 -7.07 28.84
N ASP A 12 -8.00 -6.79 30.15
CA ASP A 12 -7.93 -7.80 31.18
C ASP A 12 -9.33 -8.18 31.67
N PRO A 13 -9.78 -9.43 31.45
CA PRO A 13 -11.12 -9.86 31.91
C PRO A 13 -11.35 -9.77 33.41
N GLU A 14 -10.27 -9.76 34.21
CA GLU A 14 -10.38 -9.63 35.67
C GLU A 14 -10.59 -8.18 36.14
N GLN A 15 -10.21 -7.21 35.32
CA GLN A 15 -10.22 -5.78 35.66
C GLN A 15 -11.28 -5.00 34.84
N ASN A 16 -11.62 -5.44 33.63
CA ASN A 16 -12.50 -4.69 32.74
C ASN A 16 -13.98 -4.63 33.15
N THR A 17 -14.39 -5.41 34.15
CA THR A 17 -15.75 -5.35 34.69
C THR A 17 -16.02 -4.08 35.50
N ALA A 18 -14.97 -3.40 35.97
CA ALA A 18 -15.03 -2.16 36.73
C ALA A 18 -14.00 -1.15 36.21
N PHE A 19 -13.96 -0.96 34.88
CA PHE A 19 -13.07 0.04 34.24
C PHE A 19 -13.47 1.45 34.68
N HIS A 20 -12.54 2.17 35.30
CA HIS A 20 -12.78 3.53 35.77
C HIS A 20 -12.43 4.57 34.68
N ASP A 21 -13.44 5.28 34.18
CA ASP A 21 -13.24 6.41 33.28
C ASP A 21 -12.86 7.68 34.08
N ASN A 22 -11.60 8.07 34.03
CA ASN A 22 -11.07 9.22 34.75
C ASN A 22 -11.63 10.56 34.30
N TYR A 23 -12.26 10.64 33.11
CA TYR A 23 -12.86 11.88 32.61
C TYR A 23 -14.29 12.05 33.08
N LEU A 24 -15.05 10.97 33.08
CA LEU A 24 -16.44 10.97 33.51
C LEU A 24 -16.59 10.67 35.00
N ASP A 25 -15.53 10.20 35.66
CA ASP A 25 -15.50 9.78 37.09
C ASP A 25 -16.57 8.72 37.40
N ILE A 26 -16.68 7.71 36.52
CA ILE A 26 -17.61 6.59 36.63
C ILE A 26 -16.93 5.27 36.29
N ASP A 27 -17.42 4.19 36.94
CA ASP A 27 -17.04 2.84 36.57
C ASP A 27 -17.92 2.30 35.46
N TYR A 28 -17.32 1.58 34.52
CA TYR A 28 -18.00 1.01 33.39
C TYR A 28 -17.64 -0.46 33.15
N ASP A 29 -18.63 -1.31 32.95
CA ASP A 29 -18.43 -2.72 32.68
C ASP A 29 -18.14 -2.95 31.19
N LEU A 30 -16.91 -3.31 30.86
CA LEU A 30 -16.43 -3.60 29.50
C LEU A 30 -16.36 -5.10 29.18
N SER A 31 -16.82 -5.98 30.09
CA SER A 31 -16.71 -7.44 29.96
C SER A 31 -17.43 -8.00 28.72
N ASN A 32 -18.46 -7.31 28.22
CA ASN A 32 -19.21 -7.70 27.03
C ASN A 32 -18.80 -6.92 25.76
N VAL A 33 -17.67 -6.20 25.81
CA VAL A 33 -17.17 -5.40 24.67
C VAL A 33 -16.11 -6.18 23.93
N MET A 34 -16.25 -6.28 22.61
CA MET A 34 -15.22 -6.83 21.72
C MET A 34 -14.31 -5.70 21.25
N PHE A 35 -13.01 -5.84 21.45
CA PHE A 35 -12.02 -4.87 21.02
C PHE A 35 -11.30 -5.35 19.76
N ILE A 36 -11.18 -4.47 18.77
CA ILE A 36 -10.42 -4.70 17.54
C ILE A 36 -9.39 -3.59 17.42
N ALA A 37 -8.11 -3.95 17.42
CA ALA A 37 -7.00 -3.03 17.26
C ALA A 37 -6.26 -3.32 15.95
N THR A 38 -5.63 -2.30 15.38
CA THR A 38 -4.78 -2.43 14.18
C THR A 38 -3.40 -1.85 14.45
N ALA A 39 -2.38 -2.53 13.98
CA ALA A 39 -0.99 -2.06 14.08
C ALA A 39 -0.25 -2.33 12.76
N ASN A 40 0.71 -1.48 12.44
CA ASN A 40 1.58 -1.68 11.29
C ASN A 40 2.74 -2.66 11.59
N SER A 41 3.08 -2.82 12.86
CA SER A 41 4.14 -3.70 13.33
C SER A 41 3.89 -4.05 14.79
N LEU A 42 4.18 -5.27 15.17
CA LEU A 42 4.13 -5.73 16.56
C LEU A 42 5.37 -5.36 17.37
N SER A 43 6.45 -4.94 16.72
CA SER A 43 7.72 -4.65 17.40
C SER A 43 7.63 -3.53 18.45
N ASN A 44 6.67 -2.63 18.31
CA ASN A 44 6.43 -1.51 19.23
C ASN A 44 5.23 -1.73 20.16
N VAL A 45 4.58 -2.89 20.08
CA VAL A 45 3.46 -3.24 20.95
C VAL A 45 4.00 -3.92 22.21
N HIS A 46 3.51 -3.50 23.36
CA HIS A 46 3.95 -4.09 24.63
C HIS A 46 3.62 -5.59 24.66
N PRO A 47 4.59 -6.49 25.02
CA PRO A 47 4.38 -7.94 25.00
C PRO A 47 3.13 -8.40 25.76
N ALA A 48 2.87 -7.83 26.93
CA ALA A 48 1.71 -8.16 27.72
C ALA A 48 0.36 -7.84 27.05
N LEU A 49 0.32 -6.89 26.08
CA LEU A 49 -0.87 -6.66 25.26
C LEU A 49 -1.01 -7.74 24.21
N ILE A 50 0.09 -8.15 23.58
CA ILE A 50 0.09 -9.21 22.56
C ILE A 50 -0.42 -10.52 23.17
N ASP A 51 -0.02 -10.83 24.41
CA ASP A 51 -0.45 -12.04 25.14
C ASP A 51 -1.97 -12.09 25.43
N ARG A 52 -2.65 -10.93 25.40
CA ARG A 52 -4.10 -10.81 25.61
C ARG A 52 -4.92 -10.67 24.32
N MET A 53 -4.27 -10.71 23.17
CA MET A 53 -4.92 -10.52 21.88
C MET A 53 -4.71 -11.72 20.95
N GLU A 54 -5.70 -12.01 20.14
CA GLU A 54 -5.51 -12.85 18.98
C GLU A 54 -4.90 -12.03 17.84
N VAL A 55 -3.69 -12.39 17.43
CA VAL A 55 -2.97 -11.69 16.36
C VAL A 55 -3.36 -12.29 15.03
N ILE A 56 -3.92 -11.46 14.14
CA ILE A 56 -4.27 -11.84 12.77
C ILE A 56 -3.36 -11.07 11.83
N ASP A 57 -2.41 -11.76 11.21
CA ASP A 57 -1.53 -11.17 10.22
C ASP A 57 -2.23 -11.00 8.88
N ILE A 58 -2.25 -9.75 8.38
CA ILE A 58 -2.75 -9.44 7.05
C ILE A 58 -1.55 -9.19 6.14
N SER A 59 -1.29 -10.15 5.25
CA SER A 59 -0.22 -10.03 4.24
C SER A 59 -0.54 -8.93 3.22
N GLY A 60 0.51 -8.40 2.60
CA GLY A 60 0.37 -7.52 1.44
C GLY A 60 -0.15 -8.26 0.21
N TYR A 61 -0.61 -7.51 -0.77
CA TYR A 61 -1.08 -8.06 -2.05
C TYR A 61 0.10 -8.37 -2.98
N ILE A 62 0.02 -9.49 -3.69
CA ILE A 62 0.92 -9.79 -4.81
C ILE A 62 0.55 -8.96 -6.05
N GLU A 63 1.42 -8.90 -7.05
CA GLU A 63 1.22 -8.08 -8.25
C GLU A 63 -0.11 -8.39 -8.96
N GLN A 64 -0.44 -9.68 -9.10
CA GLN A 64 -1.68 -10.12 -9.76
C GLN A 64 -2.93 -9.64 -9.01
N GLU A 65 -2.90 -9.67 -7.69
CA GLU A 65 -4.00 -9.18 -6.85
C GLU A 65 -4.13 -7.65 -6.97
N LYS A 66 -3.00 -6.92 -6.90
CA LYS A 66 -2.99 -5.45 -7.11
C LYS A 66 -3.55 -5.07 -8.47
N LEU A 67 -3.20 -5.83 -9.52
CA LEU A 67 -3.75 -5.63 -10.87
C LEU A 67 -5.27 -5.80 -10.89
N GLN A 68 -5.78 -6.90 -10.30
CA GLN A 68 -7.23 -7.13 -10.23
C GLN A 68 -7.97 -6.07 -9.41
N ILE A 69 -7.39 -5.66 -8.28
CA ILE A 69 -7.93 -4.58 -7.44
C ILE A 69 -7.97 -3.26 -8.24
N ALA A 70 -6.90 -2.95 -8.96
CA ALA A 70 -6.83 -1.74 -9.78
C ALA A 70 -7.90 -1.71 -10.86
N VAL A 71 -8.04 -2.80 -11.63
CA VAL A 71 -9.00 -2.89 -12.74
C VAL A 71 -10.44 -2.87 -12.25
N ARG A 72 -10.74 -3.67 -11.20
CA ARG A 72 -12.12 -3.88 -10.75
C ARG A 72 -12.64 -2.80 -9.79
N HIS A 73 -11.75 -2.18 -9.03
CA HIS A 73 -12.14 -1.28 -7.95
C HIS A 73 -11.54 0.12 -8.07
N LEU A 74 -10.20 0.25 -8.18
CA LEU A 74 -9.57 1.57 -8.09
C LEU A 74 -9.87 2.43 -9.32
N LEU A 75 -9.67 1.92 -10.52
CA LEU A 75 -9.92 2.68 -11.75
C LEU A 75 -11.38 3.10 -11.90
N PRO A 76 -12.39 2.22 -11.73
CA PRO A 76 -13.79 2.63 -11.76
C PRO A 76 -14.16 3.67 -10.70
N LYS A 77 -13.62 3.53 -9.48
CA LYS A 77 -13.81 4.49 -8.38
C LYS A 77 -13.26 5.85 -8.77
N GLN A 78 -12.00 5.92 -9.22
CA GLN A 78 -11.35 7.17 -9.59
C GLN A 78 -12.02 7.86 -10.79
N LEU A 79 -12.47 7.11 -11.79
CA LEU A 79 -13.25 7.68 -12.90
C LEU A 79 -14.54 8.33 -12.40
N LYS A 80 -15.28 7.65 -11.54
CA LYS A 80 -16.53 8.17 -10.96
C LYS A 80 -16.28 9.42 -10.11
N GLU A 81 -15.28 9.41 -9.24
CA GLU A 81 -14.95 10.54 -8.36
C GLU A 81 -14.55 11.80 -9.15
N HIS A 82 -13.99 11.63 -10.35
CA HIS A 82 -13.58 12.75 -11.20
C HIS A 82 -14.55 13.05 -12.36
N GLY A 83 -15.75 12.45 -12.34
CA GLY A 83 -16.78 12.72 -13.34
C GLY A 83 -16.48 12.18 -14.74
N LEU A 84 -15.57 11.20 -14.87
CA LEU A 84 -15.21 10.59 -16.13
C LEU A 84 -15.93 9.26 -16.37
N ALA A 85 -16.18 8.94 -17.63
CA ALA A 85 -16.72 7.66 -18.06
C ALA A 85 -15.61 6.70 -18.54
N LYS A 86 -15.91 5.40 -18.61
CA LYS A 86 -14.97 4.40 -19.17
C LYS A 86 -14.53 4.66 -20.62
N LYS A 87 -15.29 5.46 -21.36
CA LYS A 87 -14.95 5.85 -22.73
C LYS A 87 -13.83 6.90 -22.77
N ASP A 88 -13.64 7.68 -21.74
CA ASP A 88 -12.75 8.83 -21.68
C ASP A 88 -11.30 8.46 -21.35
N LEU A 89 -11.10 7.33 -20.63
CA LEU A 89 -9.80 6.83 -20.26
C LEU A 89 -9.75 5.30 -20.31
N GLY A 90 -8.73 4.76 -20.95
CA GLY A 90 -8.40 3.34 -20.97
C GLY A 90 -6.98 3.10 -20.47
N LEU A 91 -6.86 2.32 -19.40
CA LEU A 91 -5.60 1.79 -18.90
C LEU A 91 -5.58 0.28 -19.16
N SER A 92 -4.62 -0.18 -19.95
CA SER A 92 -4.44 -1.61 -20.18
C SER A 92 -3.82 -2.29 -18.97
N ASP A 93 -4.04 -3.59 -18.80
CA ASP A 93 -3.45 -4.39 -17.73
C ASP A 93 -1.92 -4.26 -17.72
N LYS A 94 -1.30 -4.26 -18.91
CA LYS A 94 0.15 -4.03 -19.06
C LYS A 94 0.59 -2.69 -18.49
N LEU A 95 -0.20 -1.64 -18.70
CA LEU A 95 0.11 -0.32 -18.18
C LEU A 95 -0.06 -0.26 -16.65
N ILE A 96 -1.07 -0.92 -16.13
CA ILE A 96 -1.28 -1.03 -14.68
C ILE A 96 -0.14 -1.83 -14.02
N SER A 97 0.35 -2.91 -14.65
CA SER A 97 1.55 -3.62 -14.16
C SER A 97 2.79 -2.71 -14.14
N ILE A 98 2.95 -1.83 -15.14
CA ILE A 98 4.02 -0.81 -15.13
C ILE A 98 3.84 0.15 -13.95
N LEU A 99 2.62 0.60 -13.65
CA LEU A 99 2.36 1.46 -12.50
C LEU A 99 2.73 0.77 -11.19
N ILE A 100 2.33 -0.50 -11.02
CA ILE A 100 2.63 -1.29 -9.83
C ILE A 100 4.14 -1.43 -9.64
N ASN A 101 4.87 -1.80 -10.69
CA ASN A 101 6.29 -2.18 -10.58
C ASN A 101 7.25 -0.98 -10.62
N GLN A 102 6.88 0.11 -11.29
CA GLN A 102 7.80 1.23 -11.53
C GLN A 102 7.41 2.52 -10.79
N TYR A 103 6.14 2.69 -10.42
CA TYR A 103 5.63 3.92 -9.82
C TYR A 103 5.09 3.76 -8.40
N THR A 104 5.03 2.51 -7.89
CA THR A 104 4.61 2.26 -6.51
C THR A 104 5.58 1.30 -5.82
N ARG A 105 5.78 1.52 -4.51
CA ARG A 105 6.56 0.63 -3.64
C ARG A 105 5.83 0.49 -2.32
N GLU A 106 4.89 -0.44 -2.27
CA GLU A 106 4.01 -0.66 -1.11
C GLU A 106 3.51 -2.10 -1.06
N SER A 107 3.18 -2.59 0.12
CA SER A 107 2.51 -3.89 0.31
C SER A 107 1.01 -3.83 -0.02
N GLY A 108 0.38 -2.67 0.16
CA GLY A 108 -1.02 -2.40 -0.16
C GLY A 108 -1.24 -1.83 -1.56
N VAL A 109 -2.29 -1.01 -1.69
CA VAL A 109 -2.72 -0.36 -2.95
C VAL A 109 -2.97 1.15 -2.82
N ARG A 110 -2.52 1.79 -1.72
CA ARG A 110 -2.76 3.22 -1.48
C ARG A 110 -2.00 4.13 -2.45
N GLN A 111 -0.74 3.81 -2.72
CA GLN A 111 0.07 4.57 -3.70
C GLN A 111 -0.46 4.33 -5.10
N LEU A 112 -0.88 3.10 -5.41
CA LEU A 112 -1.49 2.75 -6.69
C LEU A 112 -2.79 3.53 -6.91
N ASP A 113 -3.67 3.63 -5.91
CA ASP A 113 -4.90 4.45 -5.98
C ASP A 113 -4.56 5.92 -6.26
N LYS A 114 -3.60 6.51 -5.53
CA LYS A 114 -3.13 7.88 -5.74
C LYS A 114 -2.51 8.09 -7.13
N THR A 115 -1.79 7.09 -7.63
CA THR A 115 -1.13 7.15 -8.94
C THR A 115 -2.17 7.10 -10.06
N ILE A 116 -3.16 6.20 -9.96
CA ILE A 116 -4.30 6.14 -10.88
C ILE A 116 -5.09 7.46 -10.82
N ALA A 117 -5.33 8.02 -9.62
CA ALA A 117 -6.01 9.30 -9.47
C ALA A 117 -5.28 10.45 -10.17
N LYS A 118 -3.93 10.48 -10.17
CA LYS A 118 -3.16 11.49 -10.93
C LYS A 118 -3.41 11.38 -12.44
N ILE A 119 -3.44 10.16 -12.97
CA ILE A 119 -3.69 9.90 -14.39
C ILE A 119 -5.12 10.32 -14.76
N VAL A 120 -6.09 9.97 -13.93
CA VAL A 120 -7.50 10.34 -14.13
C VAL A 120 -7.69 11.86 -14.11
N ARG A 121 -7.05 12.56 -13.15
CA ARG A 121 -7.07 14.03 -13.09
C ARG A 121 -6.43 14.68 -14.30
N HIS A 122 -5.30 14.17 -14.78
CA HIS A 122 -4.68 14.65 -16.00
C HIS A 122 -5.65 14.59 -17.18
N ARG A 123 -6.35 13.46 -17.33
CA ARG A 123 -7.37 13.29 -18.37
C ARG A 123 -8.53 14.26 -18.19
N ALA A 124 -9.01 14.45 -16.98
CA ALA A 124 -10.09 15.41 -16.69
C ALA A 124 -9.71 16.84 -17.11
N VAL A 125 -8.47 17.25 -16.83
CA VAL A 125 -7.94 18.56 -17.27
C VAL A 125 -7.91 18.69 -18.79
N GLN A 126 -7.46 17.67 -19.51
CA GLN A 126 -7.45 17.68 -20.99
C GLN A 126 -8.86 17.85 -21.55
N ILE A 127 -9.84 17.14 -21.00
CA ILE A 127 -11.25 17.26 -21.44
C ILE A 127 -11.79 18.66 -21.16
N VAL A 128 -11.56 19.23 -19.98
CA VAL A 128 -12.04 20.57 -19.62
C VAL A 128 -11.41 21.64 -20.51
N LYS A 129 -10.13 21.48 -20.87
CA LYS A 129 -9.42 22.39 -21.77
C LYS A 129 -9.72 22.16 -23.26
N SER A 130 -10.56 21.17 -23.58
CA SER A 130 -10.86 20.76 -24.96
C SER A 130 -9.59 20.41 -25.78
N GLU A 131 -8.58 19.85 -25.11
CA GLU A 131 -7.36 19.37 -25.75
C GLU A 131 -7.64 18.04 -26.47
N GLU A 132 -6.95 17.80 -27.57
CA GLU A 132 -7.01 16.50 -28.25
C GLU A 132 -6.35 15.42 -27.38
N TYR A 133 -7.05 14.31 -27.20
CA TYR A 133 -6.51 13.16 -26.45
C TYR A 133 -6.91 11.83 -27.08
N LYS A 134 -6.11 10.81 -26.83
CA LYS A 134 -6.45 9.42 -27.17
C LYS A 134 -6.97 8.73 -25.92
N LYS A 135 -8.04 7.91 -26.07
CA LYS A 135 -8.61 7.15 -24.96
C LYS A 135 -7.55 6.33 -24.20
N ALA A 136 -6.72 5.59 -24.91
CA ALA A 136 -5.65 4.79 -24.34
C ALA A 136 -4.42 5.67 -24.07
N ILE A 137 -3.90 5.59 -22.84
CA ILE A 137 -2.62 6.18 -22.47
C ILE A 137 -1.49 5.22 -22.88
N LYS A 138 -0.38 5.78 -23.36
CA LYS A 138 0.83 5.03 -23.66
C LYS A 138 1.82 5.08 -22.50
N ALA A 139 2.75 4.12 -22.46
CA ALA A 139 3.76 4.06 -21.41
C ALA A 139 4.68 5.31 -21.40
N GLU A 140 4.95 5.88 -22.56
CA GLU A 140 5.76 7.09 -22.68
C GLU A 140 5.10 8.29 -22.00
N GLU A 141 3.77 8.41 -22.09
CA GLU A 141 2.99 9.50 -21.48
C GLU A 141 3.01 9.45 -19.95
N LEU A 142 3.30 8.27 -19.36
CA LEU A 142 3.39 8.13 -17.88
C LEU A 142 4.49 9.00 -17.28
N LYS A 143 5.61 9.17 -17.98
CA LYS A 143 6.71 10.02 -17.51
C LYS A 143 6.30 11.50 -17.42
N ASP A 144 5.50 11.95 -18.37
CA ASP A 144 5.00 13.33 -18.38
C ASP A 144 3.95 13.57 -17.30
N ILE A 145 3.11 12.57 -17.02
CA ILE A 145 2.02 12.65 -16.02
C ILE A 145 2.53 12.43 -14.59
N LEU A 146 3.40 11.44 -14.39
CA LEU A 146 3.79 10.94 -13.08
C LEU A 146 5.20 11.35 -12.68
N GLY A 147 6.05 11.73 -13.64
CA GLY A 147 7.48 11.92 -13.44
C GLY A 147 8.29 10.67 -13.71
N LEU A 148 9.54 10.67 -13.25
CA LEU A 148 10.42 9.52 -13.40
C LEU A 148 9.95 8.33 -12.53
N PRO A 149 10.11 7.08 -13.02
CA PRO A 149 9.86 5.89 -12.23
C PRO A 149 10.68 5.86 -10.94
N ILE A 150 10.09 5.35 -9.86
CA ILE A 150 10.77 5.19 -8.55
C ILE A 150 11.78 4.06 -8.61
N ALA A 151 11.43 2.98 -9.32
CA ALA A 151 12.29 1.82 -9.51
C ALA A 151 12.52 1.61 -11.01
N GLN A 152 13.73 1.79 -11.44
CA GLN A 152 14.21 1.23 -12.70
C GLN A 152 14.83 -0.12 -12.36
N HIS A 153 14.12 -1.22 -12.64
CA HIS A 153 14.71 -2.55 -12.63
C HIS A 153 15.59 -2.73 -13.88
N ASP A 154 16.59 -1.85 -14.02
CA ASP A 154 17.48 -1.81 -15.19
C ASP A 154 18.63 -2.82 -15.10
N HIS A 155 18.57 -3.75 -14.16
CA HIS A 155 19.56 -4.83 -14.07
C HIS A 155 19.01 -6.15 -14.62
N GLN A 156 18.49 -6.14 -15.85
CA GLN A 156 18.52 -7.36 -16.63
C GLN A 156 19.98 -7.61 -17.02
N LEU A 157 20.71 -8.29 -16.15
CA LEU A 157 21.96 -8.91 -16.53
C LEU A 157 21.65 -10.03 -17.53
N ASN A 158 21.45 -9.65 -18.79
CA ASN A 158 21.24 -10.58 -19.92
C ASN A 158 22.51 -11.36 -20.28
N LYS A 159 23.62 -11.16 -19.53
CA LYS A 159 24.91 -11.81 -19.71
C LYS A 159 25.54 -12.10 -18.36
N ASN A 160 26.29 -13.19 -18.29
CA ASN A 160 27.13 -13.48 -17.13
C ASN A 160 28.21 -12.41 -16.99
N HIS A 161 28.21 -11.70 -15.86
CA HIS A 161 29.26 -10.76 -15.51
C HIS A 161 30.16 -11.38 -14.46
N ILE A 162 31.45 -11.40 -14.72
CA ILE A 162 32.48 -11.85 -13.75
C ILE A 162 32.49 -10.85 -12.58
N GLY A 163 32.44 -11.35 -11.36
CA GLY A 163 32.45 -10.51 -10.16
C GLY A 163 31.05 -10.00 -9.73
N VAL A 164 29.98 -10.45 -10.36
CA VAL A 164 28.61 -10.09 -9.97
C VAL A 164 27.84 -11.31 -9.48
N VAL A 165 27.27 -11.22 -8.29
CA VAL A 165 26.45 -12.28 -7.69
C VAL A 165 25.05 -11.73 -7.42
N CYS A 166 24.02 -12.48 -7.83
CA CYS A 166 22.63 -12.21 -7.48
C CYS A 166 22.32 -12.72 -6.08
N GLY A 167 21.90 -11.81 -5.20
CA GLY A 167 21.30 -12.12 -3.92
C GLY A 167 19.80 -11.90 -3.95
N LEU A 168 19.07 -12.60 -3.09
CA LEU A 168 17.64 -12.34 -2.84
C LEU A 168 17.49 -11.68 -1.47
N ALA A 169 16.80 -10.55 -1.42
CA ALA A 169 16.43 -9.89 -0.18
C ALA A 169 14.93 -9.94 0.00
N TRP A 170 14.50 -10.20 1.23
CA TRP A 170 13.10 -10.06 1.61
C TRP A 170 12.88 -8.69 2.23
N THR A 171 11.94 -7.92 1.68
CA THR A 171 11.57 -6.60 2.19
C THR A 171 10.09 -6.58 2.60
N GLN A 172 9.67 -5.57 3.36
CA GLN A 172 8.26 -5.40 3.74
C GLN A 172 7.31 -5.25 2.54
N VAL A 173 7.84 -4.97 1.35
CA VAL A 173 7.07 -4.80 0.11
C VAL A 173 7.21 -5.98 -0.85
N GLY A 174 7.96 -7.03 -0.48
CA GLY A 174 8.16 -8.25 -1.28
C GLY A 174 9.62 -8.65 -1.40
N GLY A 175 9.89 -9.67 -2.22
CA GLY A 175 11.25 -10.09 -2.57
C GLY A 175 11.90 -9.10 -3.54
N GLU A 176 13.18 -8.82 -3.33
CA GLU A 176 13.98 -7.93 -4.18
C GLU A 176 15.28 -8.64 -4.58
N ILE A 177 15.67 -8.48 -5.84
CA ILE A 177 16.96 -9.00 -6.33
C ILE A 177 18.02 -7.95 -6.06
N LEU A 178 19.06 -8.34 -5.37
CA LEU A 178 20.26 -7.51 -5.13
C LEU A 178 21.41 -8.03 -5.99
N PHE A 179 22.14 -7.11 -6.61
CA PHE A 179 23.39 -7.42 -7.29
C PHE A 179 24.54 -6.99 -6.41
N VAL A 180 25.41 -7.94 -6.06
CA VAL A 180 26.63 -7.68 -5.30
C VAL A 180 27.78 -7.73 -6.29
N GLU A 181 28.47 -6.61 -6.47
CA GLU A 181 29.62 -6.48 -7.37
C GLU A 181 30.92 -6.51 -6.54
N ALA A 182 31.84 -7.36 -6.93
CA ALA A 182 33.18 -7.41 -6.37
C ALA A 182 34.19 -6.90 -7.41
N ALA A 183 34.93 -5.85 -7.08
CA ALA A 183 36.02 -5.34 -7.87
C ALA A 183 37.36 -5.67 -7.15
N ALA A 184 38.33 -6.24 -7.87
CA ALA A 184 39.69 -6.34 -7.39
C ALA A 184 40.42 -5.02 -7.67
N GLY A 185 40.97 -4.39 -6.61
CA GLY A 185 41.79 -3.19 -6.69
C GLY A 185 43.27 -3.52 -6.83
#